data_ec668de37650cabb06b7dc23013e57c9
#
_entry.id   ec668de37650cabb06b7dc23013e57c9
#
_cell.length_a   1.000
_cell.length_b   1.000
_cell.length_c   1.000
_cell.angle_alpha   90.00
_cell.angle_beta   90.00
_cell.angle_gamma   90.00
#
_symmetry.space_group_name_H-M   'P 1'
#
loop_
_entity.id
_entity.type
_entity.pdbx_description
1 polymer ?
#
loop_
_entity_poly.entity_id
_entity_poly.type
_entity_poly.pdbx_seq_one_letter_code
_entity_poly.pdbx_strand_id
1 'polypeptide(L)'
;FHSQQPSLLNIEAIEDTMVLQIKHKDLLDLYNQAPKFDRIFRILVENSLVKLQERLLQSMGSEARQRYEDFLKQYPALANRIPNTYIASYLGITPEFLSKIRNERVSR
;
A
#
# COMPACT_ATOMS: atom_id res chain seq x y z
N PHE A 1 -3.25 13.37 -7.53
CA PHE A 1 -2.07 14.12 -7.99
C PHE A 1 -2.15 14.49 -9.47
N HIS A 2 -2.26 13.51 -10.36
CA HIS A 2 -2.31 13.77 -11.81
C HIS A 2 -3.57 14.52 -12.27
N SER A 3 -4.72 14.27 -11.64
CA SER A 3 -5.97 14.96 -11.98
C SER A 3 -6.02 16.41 -11.54
N GLN A 4 -5.14 16.81 -10.62
CA GLN A 4 -5.12 18.15 -9.99
C GLN A 4 -6.42 18.51 -9.26
N GLN A 5 -7.21 17.51 -8.91
CA GLN A 5 -8.43 17.67 -8.12
C GLN A 5 -8.15 17.32 -6.64
N PRO A 6 -8.91 17.90 -5.70
CA PRO A 6 -8.82 17.50 -4.31
C PRO A 6 -9.02 15.99 -4.15
N SER A 7 -8.20 15.36 -3.33
CA SER A 7 -8.32 13.92 -3.08
C SER A 7 -9.56 13.63 -2.23
N LEU A 8 -10.23 12.53 -2.54
CA LEU A 8 -11.27 11.96 -1.67
C LEU A 8 -10.68 11.17 -0.51
N LEU A 9 -9.38 10.89 -0.56
CA LEU A 9 -8.67 10.12 0.45
C LEU A 9 -7.73 11.02 1.24
N ASN A 10 -7.49 10.65 2.49
CA ASN A 10 -6.53 11.30 3.36
C ASN A 10 -5.31 10.40 3.57
N ILE A 11 -4.16 11.02 3.77
CA ILE A 11 -2.92 10.33 4.14
C ILE A 11 -2.60 10.70 5.57
N GLU A 12 -2.36 9.71 6.40
CA GLU A 12 -2.04 9.88 7.83
C GLU A 12 -0.72 9.21 8.14
N ALA A 13 0.16 9.92 8.86
CA ALA A 13 1.37 9.32 9.43
C ALA A 13 0.99 8.60 10.72
N ILE A 14 1.23 7.29 10.77
CA ILE A 14 0.91 6.45 11.94
C ILE A 14 1.99 6.58 13.03
N GLU A 15 3.20 6.91 12.64
CA GLU A 15 4.35 7.13 13.52
C GLU A 15 5.19 8.28 12.96
N ASP A 16 6.19 8.73 13.69
CA ASP A 16 7.11 9.75 13.21
C ASP A 16 7.73 9.33 11.90
N THR A 17 7.53 10.15 10.87
CA THR A 17 7.84 9.81 9.49
C THR A 17 8.51 10.97 8.78
N MET A 18 9.54 10.66 8.02
CA MET A 18 10.16 11.61 7.10
C MET A 18 9.68 11.32 5.68
N VAL A 19 9.19 12.33 5.00
CA VAL A 19 8.70 12.20 3.61
C VAL A 19 9.39 13.19 2.69
N LEU A 20 9.54 12.79 1.43
CA LEU A 20 9.94 13.69 0.37
C LEU A 20 8.67 14.12 -0.38
N GLN A 21 8.59 15.41 -0.69
CA GLN A 21 7.41 15.98 -1.32
C GLN A 21 7.82 16.78 -2.54
N ILE A 22 7.06 16.66 -3.62
CA ILE A 22 7.25 17.42 -4.84
C ILE A 22 5.90 17.95 -5.34
N LYS A 23 5.87 19.19 -5.84
CA LYS A 23 4.69 19.74 -6.48
C LYS A 23 4.56 19.18 -7.89
N HIS A 24 3.32 19.06 -8.38
CA HIS A 24 3.05 18.56 -9.73
C HIS A 24 3.82 19.33 -10.82
N LYS A 25 3.82 20.66 -10.75
CA LYS A 25 4.56 21.50 -11.70
C LYS A 25 6.05 21.16 -11.69
N ASP A 26 6.64 21.03 -10.53
CA ASP A 26 8.07 20.73 -10.37
C ASP A 26 8.40 19.33 -10.90
N LEU A 27 7.51 18.37 -10.73
CA LEU A 27 7.65 17.03 -11.28
C LEU A 27 7.65 17.06 -12.82
N LEU A 28 6.75 17.81 -13.44
CA LEU A 28 6.72 17.97 -14.90
C LEU A 28 8.00 18.62 -15.42
N ASP A 29 8.49 19.67 -14.73
CA ASP A 29 9.74 20.31 -15.07
C ASP A 29 10.92 19.32 -14.96
N LEU A 30 10.91 18.47 -13.94
CA LEU A 30 11.92 17.44 -13.74
C LEU A 30 11.94 16.42 -14.89
N TYR A 31 10.78 15.99 -15.37
CA TYR A 31 10.68 15.08 -16.53
C TYR A 31 11.33 15.68 -17.78
N ASN A 32 11.11 16.99 -17.99
CA ASN A 32 11.68 17.70 -19.16
C ASN A 32 13.19 17.92 -19.04
N GLN A 33 13.67 18.22 -17.84
CA GLN A 33 15.09 18.55 -17.59
C GLN A 33 15.97 17.29 -17.46
N ALA A 34 15.42 16.20 -16.97
CA ALA A 34 16.18 14.97 -16.70
C ALA A 34 15.40 13.74 -17.18
N PRO A 35 15.59 13.34 -18.45
CA PRO A 35 14.87 12.20 -19.05
C PRO A 35 15.01 10.88 -18.26
N LYS A 36 16.09 10.71 -17.50
CA LYS A 36 16.26 9.53 -16.62
C LYS A 36 15.16 9.42 -15.58
N PHE A 37 14.65 10.53 -15.05
CA PHE A 37 13.56 10.54 -14.06
C PHE A 37 12.24 10.09 -14.68
N ASP A 38 11.98 10.44 -15.93
CA ASP A 38 10.80 9.95 -16.65
C ASP A 38 10.77 8.42 -16.68
N ARG A 39 11.90 7.81 -17.05
CA ARG A 39 12.04 6.35 -17.05
C ARG A 39 11.85 5.74 -15.65
N ILE A 40 12.48 6.32 -14.64
CA ILE A 40 12.36 5.85 -13.25
C ILE A 40 10.92 5.89 -12.78
N PHE A 41 10.22 7.01 -12.98
CA PHE A 41 8.82 7.15 -12.57
C PHE A 41 7.90 6.23 -13.36
N ARG A 42 8.16 6.02 -14.64
CA ARG A 42 7.40 5.05 -15.42
C ARG A 42 7.52 3.64 -14.84
N ILE A 43 8.74 3.20 -14.51
CA ILE A 43 8.96 1.89 -13.90
C ILE A 43 8.25 1.78 -12.55
N LEU A 44 8.32 2.82 -11.72
CA LEU A 44 7.63 2.85 -10.41
C LEU A 44 6.11 2.74 -10.57
N VAL A 45 5.54 3.46 -11.53
CA VAL A 45 4.09 3.42 -11.81
C VAL A 45 3.68 2.06 -12.36
N GLU A 46 4.44 1.48 -13.29
CA GLU A 46 4.19 0.15 -13.83
C GLU A 46 4.21 -0.92 -12.73
N ASN A 47 5.22 -0.89 -11.86
CA ASN A 47 5.32 -1.81 -10.73
C ASN A 47 4.15 -1.63 -9.75
N SER A 48 3.73 -0.40 -9.50
CA SER A 48 2.58 -0.10 -8.65
C SER A 48 1.28 -0.64 -9.26
N LEU A 49 1.13 -0.54 -10.58
CA LEU A 49 -0.03 -1.10 -11.30
C LEU A 49 -0.08 -2.62 -11.16
N VAL A 50 1.04 -3.30 -11.36
CA VAL A 50 1.11 -4.76 -11.21
C VAL A 50 0.72 -5.18 -9.80
N LYS A 51 1.26 -4.53 -8.78
CA LYS A 51 0.89 -4.81 -7.38
C LYS A 51 -0.59 -4.58 -7.10
N LEU A 52 -1.16 -3.52 -7.65
CA LEU A 52 -2.59 -3.23 -7.51
C LEU A 52 -3.44 -4.31 -8.18
N GLN A 53 -3.06 -4.78 -9.37
CA GLN A 53 -3.74 -5.86 -10.06
C GLN A 53 -3.69 -7.16 -9.27
N GLU A 54 -2.52 -7.53 -8.75
CA GLU A 54 -2.35 -8.71 -7.89
C GLU A 54 -3.24 -8.64 -6.66
N ARG A 55 -3.26 -7.49 -5.99
CA ARG A 55 -4.10 -7.26 -4.83
C ARG A 55 -5.59 -7.38 -5.16
N LEU A 56 -6.01 -6.84 -6.29
CA LEU A 56 -7.40 -6.95 -6.75
C LEU A 56 -7.79 -8.40 -7.00
N LEU A 57 -6.95 -9.16 -7.69
CA LEU A 57 -7.20 -10.58 -7.96
C LEU A 57 -7.28 -11.38 -6.65
N GLN A 58 -6.38 -11.13 -5.71
CA GLN A 58 -6.41 -11.77 -4.39
C GLN A 58 -7.71 -11.46 -3.63
N SER A 59 -8.16 -10.21 -3.67
CA SER A 59 -9.40 -9.82 -2.98
C SER A 59 -10.65 -10.47 -3.57
N MET A 60 -10.62 -10.84 -4.83
CA MET A 60 -11.73 -11.48 -5.52
C MET A 60 -11.80 -12.99 -5.34
N GLY A 61 -10.66 -13.66 -5.16
CA GLY A 61 -10.59 -15.12 -5.18
C GLY A 61 -9.87 -15.77 -4.01
N SER A 62 -9.16 -15.02 -3.18
CA SER A 62 -8.38 -15.58 -2.08
C SER A 62 -9.14 -15.52 -0.75
N GLU A 63 -8.94 -16.55 0.08
CA GLU A 63 -9.42 -16.52 1.45
C GLU A 63 -8.69 -15.46 2.27
N ALA A 64 -9.37 -14.94 3.30
CA ALA A 64 -8.82 -13.90 4.17
C ALA A 64 -7.50 -14.30 4.83
N ARG A 65 -7.36 -15.57 5.19
CA ARG A 65 -6.12 -16.11 5.77
C ARG A 65 -4.97 -16.03 4.79
N GLN A 66 -5.20 -16.39 3.54
CA GLN A 66 -4.18 -16.30 2.49
C GLN A 66 -3.77 -14.86 2.24
N ARG A 67 -4.73 -13.93 2.18
CA ARG A 67 -4.43 -12.50 2.02
C ARG A 67 -3.57 -11.97 3.17
N TYR A 68 -3.82 -12.41 4.39
CA TYR A 68 -3.01 -12.03 5.55
C TYR A 68 -1.58 -12.61 5.46
N GLU A 69 -1.43 -13.86 5.07
CA GLU A 69 -0.11 -14.47 4.86
C GLU A 69 0.69 -13.73 3.78
N ASP A 70 0.06 -13.37 2.68
CA ASP A 70 0.68 -12.60 1.60
C ASP A 70 1.11 -11.21 2.08
N PHE A 71 0.27 -10.56 2.90
CA PHE A 71 0.60 -9.28 3.54
C PHE A 71 1.86 -9.41 4.42
N LEU A 72 1.94 -10.44 5.22
CA LEU A 72 3.11 -10.68 6.09
C LEU A 72 4.39 -10.93 5.30
N LYS A 73 4.29 -11.61 4.16
CA LYS A 73 5.43 -11.84 3.27
C LYS A 73 5.89 -10.55 2.61
N GLN A 74 4.96 -9.72 2.19
CA GLN A 74 5.25 -8.47 1.49
C GLN A 74 5.72 -7.36 2.45
N TYR A 75 5.15 -7.30 3.65
CA TYR A 75 5.42 -6.26 4.65
C TYR A 75 5.70 -6.84 6.03
N PRO A 76 6.77 -7.61 6.20
CA PRO A 76 7.02 -8.33 7.47
C PRO A 76 7.18 -7.39 8.68
N ALA A 77 7.69 -6.17 8.47
CA ALA A 77 7.91 -5.22 9.55
C ALA A 77 6.65 -4.44 9.96
N LEU A 78 5.64 -4.38 9.10
CA LEU A 78 4.46 -3.53 9.34
C LEU A 78 3.45 -4.17 10.29
N ALA A 79 3.39 -5.49 10.36
CA ALA A 79 2.37 -6.20 11.13
C ALA A 79 2.31 -5.80 12.61
N ASN A 80 3.46 -5.43 13.19
CA ASN A 80 3.57 -5.04 14.59
C ASN A 80 3.61 -3.51 14.79
N ARG A 81 3.66 -2.74 13.72
CA ARG A 81 3.77 -1.27 13.76
C ARG A 81 2.46 -0.57 13.42
N ILE A 82 1.57 -1.25 12.73
CA ILE A 82 0.30 -0.70 12.25
C ILE A 82 -0.83 -1.27 13.10
N PRO A 83 -1.80 -0.43 13.54
CA PRO A 83 -2.99 -0.91 14.24
C PRO A 83 -3.75 -1.97 13.43
N ASN A 84 -4.28 -2.98 14.12
CA ASN A 84 -5.04 -4.07 13.49
C ASN A 84 -6.23 -3.58 12.66
N THR A 85 -6.86 -2.48 13.07
CA THR A 85 -7.97 -1.87 12.34
C THR A 85 -7.57 -1.47 10.92
N TYR A 86 -6.37 -0.94 10.74
CA TYR A 86 -5.87 -0.54 9.42
C TYR A 86 -5.49 -1.75 8.58
N ILE A 87 -4.84 -2.75 9.17
CA ILE A 87 -4.51 -4.00 8.48
C ILE A 87 -5.78 -4.72 8.02
N ALA A 88 -6.77 -4.82 8.90
CA ALA A 88 -8.06 -5.44 8.57
C ALA A 88 -8.76 -4.71 7.42
N SER A 89 -8.77 -3.38 7.45
CA SER A 89 -9.32 -2.56 6.36
C SER A 89 -8.60 -2.80 5.04
N TYR A 90 -7.27 -2.86 5.06
CA TYR A 90 -6.46 -3.16 3.88
C TYR A 90 -6.79 -4.54 3.29
N LEU A 91 -7.03 -5.53 4.16
CA LEU A 91 -7.35 -6.91 3.76
C LEU A 91 -8.83 -7.11 3.40
N GLY A 92 -9.69 -6.13 3.69
CA GLY A 92 -11.13 -6.26 3.46
C GLY A 92 -11.83 -7.19 4.44
N ILE A 93 -11.37 -7.26 5.69
CA ILE A 93 -11.96 -8.07 6.77
C ILE A 93 -12.19 -7.22 8.03
N THR A 94 -12.90 -7.77 9.00
CA THR A 94 -13.11 -7.12 10.29
C THR A 94 -11.88 -7.25 11.19
N PRO A 95 -11.65 -6.29 12.12
CA PRO A 95 -10.56 -6.40 13.09
C PRO A 95 -10.67 -7.64 13.98
N GLU A 96 -11.87 -8.05 14.33
CA GLU A 96 -12.14 -9.26 15.13
C GLU A 96 -11.73 -10.52 14.39
N PHE A 97 -12.04 -10.60 13.10
CA PHE A 97 -11.63 -11.73 12.26
C PHE A 97 -10.12 -11.77 12.07
N LEU A 98 -9.48 -10.61 11.90
CA LEU A 98 -8.02 -10.52 11.85
C LEU A 98 -7.40 -11.04 13.15
N SER A 99 -7.92 -10.64 14.30
CA SER A 99 -7.44 -11.12 15.61
C SER A 99 -7.56 -12.64 15.73
N LYS A 100 -8.66 -13.20 15.24
CA LYS A 100 -8.86 -14.65 15.21
C LYS A 100 -7.79 -15.36 14.36
N ILE A 101 -7.53 -14.86 13.16
CA ILE A 101 -6.50 -15.41 12.25
C ILE A 101 -5.12 -15.35 12.92
N ARG A 102 -4.78 -14.24 13.57
CA ARG A 102 -3.50 -14.06 14.25
C ARG A 102 -3.33 -15.05 15.42
N ASN A 103 -4.37 -15.20 16.22
CA ASN A 103 -4.35 -16.12 17.35
C ASN A 103 -4.19 -17.59 16.90
N GLU A 104 -4.89 -17.99 15.86
CA GLU A 104 -4.77 -19.34 15.30
C GLU A 104 -3.36 -19.58 14.74
N ARG A 105 -2.72 -18.57 14.19
CA ARG A 105 -1.36 -18.66 13.67
C ARG A 105 -0.34 -18.86 14.80
N VAL A 106 -0.51 -18.13 15.91
CA VAL A 106 0.38 -18.27 17.09
C VAL A 106 0.23 -19.62 17.76
N SER A 107 -0.98 -20.20 17.72
CA SER A 107 -1.27 -21.52 18.31
C SER A 107 -0.72 -22.71 17.49
N ARG A 108 -0.22 -22.44 16.30
CA ARG A 108 0.45 -23.42 15.45
C ARG A 108 1.97 -23.38 15.70
#